data_552e123bf6db93ab7520521675ee57c5
#
_entry.id   552e123bf6db93ab7520521675ee57c5
#
_cell.length_a   1.000
_cell.length_b   1.000
_cell.length_c   1.000
_cell.angle_alpha   90.00
_cell.angle_beta   90.00
_cell.angle_gamma   90.00
#
_symmetry.space_group_name_H-M   'P 1'
#
loop_
_entity.id
_entity.type
_entity.pdbx_description
1 polymer ?
#
loop_
_entity_poly.entity_id
_entity_poly.type
_entity_poly.pdbx_seq_one_letter_code
_entity_poly.pdbx_strand_id
1 'polypeptide(L)' 'MKYYYEYKYKNGCKVGGHNLEKIEFYDNYIRLLGVDIIPTNYDYEKQYWGTLLDMNEIEYLKIEPMKEESGE' A
#
# COMPACT_ATOMS: atom_id res chain seq x y z
N MET A 1 -3.33 -5.47 10.80
CA MET A 1 -4.19 -5.70 9.64
C MET A 1 -3.57 -5.07 8.42
N LYS A 2 -3.71 -5.72 7.28
CA LYS A 2 -3.14 -5.23 6.05
C LYS A 2 -4.22 -4.92 5.05
N TYR A 3 -3.89 -4.11 4.06
CA TYR A 3 -4.86 -3.59 3.13
C TYR A 3 -4.37 -3.71 1.69
N TYR A 4 -5.32 -3.87 0.77
CA TYR A 4 -5.10 -3.63 -0.64
C TYR A 4 -5.23 -2.15 -0.89
N TYR A 5 -4.50 -1.62 -1.86
CA TYR A 5 -4.65 -0.23 -2.24
C TYR A 5 -4.63 -0.10 -3.76
N GLU A 6 -5.27 0.95 -4.24
CA GLU A 6 -5.25 1.30 -5.65
C GLU A 6 -5.35 2.80 -5.75
N TYR A 7 -4.51 3.42 -6.56
CA TYR A 7 -4.64 4.84 -6.81
C TYR A 7 -4.45 5.12 -8.28
N LYS A 8 -5.00 6.23 -8.74
CA LYS A 8 -4.93 6.61 -10.12
C LYS A 8 -4.48 8.04 -10.20
N TYR A 9 -3.52 8.31 -11.07
CA TYR A 9 -3.06 9.66 -11.33
C TYR A 9 -4.00 10.33 -12.34
N LYS A 10 -4.02 11.63 -12.30
CA LYS A 10 -4.86 12.39 -13.23
C LYS A 10 -4.46 12.17 -14.67
N ASN A 11 -3.23 11.78 -14.92
CA ASN A 11 -2.79 11.48 -16.27
C ASN A 11 -3.23 10.10 -16.75
N GLY A 12 -3.94 9.34 -15.94
CA GLY A 12 -4.48 8.05 -16.34
C GLY A 12 -3.73 6.84 -15.83
N CYS A 13 -2.56 7.01 -15.26
CA CYS A 13 -1.81 5.88 -14.76
C CYS A 13 -2.46 5.34 -13.49
N LYS A 14 -2.60 4.03 -13.43
CA LYS A 14 -3.22 3.37 -12.29
C LYS A 14 -2.22 2.43 -11.65
N VAL A 15 -2.13 2.45 -10.34
CA VAL A 15 -1.21 1.62 -9.57
C VAL A 15 -1.98 0.92 -8.47
N GLY A 16 -1.69 -0.33 -8.24
CA GLY A 16 -2.33 -1.08 -7.17
C GLY A 16 -1.35 -2.01 -6.51
N GLY A 17 -1.69 -2.45 -5.32
CA GLY A 17 -0.84 -3.36 -4.57
C GLY A 17 -1.50 -3.87 -3.32
N HIS A 18 -0.68 -4.49 -2.47
CA HIS A 18 -1.19 -5.10 -1.25
C HIS A 18 -0.15 -4.95 -0.16
N ASN A 19 -0.48 -5.43 1.01
CA ASN A 19 0.40 -5.36 2.20
C ASN A 19 0.61 -3.94 2.68
N LEU A 20 -0.36 -3.08 2.46
CA LEU A 20 -0.33 -1.73 3.02
C LEU A 20 -0.66 -1.82 4.51
N GLU A 21 0.12 -1.19 5.35
CA GLU A 21 -0.11 -1.23 6.78
C GLU A 21 -0.51 0.10 7.38
N LYS A 22 -0.07 1.20 6.81
CA LYS A 22 -0.30 2.49 7.42
C LYS A 22 -0.40 3.57 6.37
N ILE A 23 -1.24 4.55 6.61
CA ILE A 23 -1.40 5.71 5.76
C ILE A 23 -1.18 6.95 6.61
N GLU A 24 -0.36 7.87 6.13
CA GLU A 24 -0.13 9.13 6.79
C GLU A 24 -0.58 10.25 5.87
N PHE A 25 -1.34 11.19 6.43
CA PHE A 25 -1.86 12.30 5.65
C PHE A 25 -1.12 13.58 6.02
N TYR A 26 -0.66 14.28 5.01
CA TYR A 26 0.02 15.56 5.18
C TYR A 26 -0.71 16.61 4.33
N ASP A 27 -0.29 17.85 4.43
CA ASP A 27 -1.02 18.93 3.76
C ASP A 27 -1.10 18.76 2.25
N ASN A 28 -0.02 18.34 1.63
CA ASN A 28 0.05 18.26 0.19
C ASN A 28 0.29 16.86 -0.35
N TYR A 29 0.44 15.87 0.51
CA TYR A 29 0.72 14.53 0.03
C TYR A 29 0.24 13.48 1.02
N ILE A 30 0.15 12.26 0.53
CA ILE A 30 -0.23 11.10 1.31
C ILE A 30 0.93 10.12 1.26
N ARG A 31 1.26 9.53 2.39
CA ARG A 31 2.34 8.55 2.45
C ARG A 31 1.77 7.19 2.76
N LEU A 32 2.05 6.22 1.90
CA LEU A 32 1.64 4.84 2.10
C LEU A 32 2.84 4.05 2.58
N LEU A 33 2.63 3.26 3.62
CA LEU A 33 3.70 2.45 4.21
C LEU A 33 3.24 1.01 4.31
N GLY A 34 4.10 0.09 3.97
CA GLY A 34 3.75 -1.31 4.05
C GLY A 34 4.95 -2.19 4.27
N VAL A 35 4.71 -3.49 4.32
CA VAL A 35 5.77 -4.45 4.51
C VAL A 35 5.47 -5.71 3.71
N ASP A 36 6.44 -6.17 2.96
CA ASP A 36 6.34 -7.42 2.23
C ASP A 36 7.08 -8.50 2.97
N ILE A 37 6.55 -9.72 2.91
CA ILE A 37 7.18 -10.88 3.52
C ILE A 37 7.79 -11.68 2.38
N ILE A 38 9.10 -11.82 2.41
CA ILE A 38 9.83 -12.49 1.33
C ILE A 38 10.43 -13.78 1.88
N PRO A 39 10.08 -14.93 1.32
CA PRO A 39 10.65 -16.20 1.80
C PRO A 39 12.14 -16.26 1.45
N THR A 40 12.91 -16.81 2.37
CA THR A 40 14.32 -17.07 2.15
C THR A 40 14.57 -18.57 2.24
N ASN A 41 15.83 -18.96 2.18
CA ASN A 41 16.15 -20.39 2.27
C ASN A 41 15.82 -20.98 3.61
N TYR A 42 15.81 -20.18 4.66
CA TYR A 42 15.63 -20.71 6.01
C TYR A 42 14.43 -20.12 6.72
N ASP A 43 13.96 -18.97 6.31
CA ASP A 43 12.93 -18.27 7.07
C ASP A 43 12.31 -17.23 6.15
N TYR A 44 11.75 -16.19 6.73
CA TYR A 44 11.16 -15.08 5.98
C TYR A 44 11.86 -13.80 6.34
N GLU A 45 11.87 -12.89 5.40
CA GLU A 45 12.47 -11.60 5.59
C GLU A 45 11.40 -10.55 5.38
N LYS A 46 11.36 -9.54 6.24
CA LYS A 46 10.42 -8.44 6.09
C LYS A 46 11.10 -7.31 5.31
N GLN A 47 10.41 -6.83 4.29
CA GLN A 47 10.93 -5.73 3.52
C GLN A 47 9.95 -4.57 3.60
N TYR A 48 10.35 -3.48 4.21
CA TYR A 48 9.49 -2.31 4.39
C TYR A 48 9.56 -1.43 3.17
N TRP A 49 8.43 -0.82 2.82
CA TRP A 49 8.38 0.08 1.67
C TRP A 49 7.53 1.29 1.98
N GLY A 50 7.75 2.36 1.23
CA GLY A 50 6.98 3.57 1.38
C GLY A 50 6.80 4.24 0.03
N THR A 51 5.69 4.94 -0.12
CA THR A 51 5.36 5.64 -1.37
C THR A 51 4.71 6.97 -1.02
N LEU A 52 5.13 8.02 -1.70
CA LEU A 52 4.52 9.33 -1.54
C LEU A 52 3.62 9.63 -2.72
N LEU A 53 2.41 10.08 -2.42
CA LEU A 53 1.44 10.46 -3.43
C LEU A 53 1.18 11.94 -3.32
N ASP A 54 1.41 12.68 -4.41
CA ASP A 54 1.12 14.10 -4.44
C ASP A 54 -0.39 14.28 -4.63
N MET A 55 -1.04 14.88 -3.67
CA MET A 55 -2.49 15.01 -3.71
C MET A 55 -2.97 15.80 -4.91
N ASN A 56 -2.14 16.65 -5.48
CA ASN A 56 -2.53 17.41 -6.64
C ASN A 56 -2.50 16.58 -7.93
N GLU A 57 -1.81 15.43 -7.90
CA GLU A 57 -1.67 14.58 -9.06
C GLU A 57 -2.56 13.36 -9.01
N ILE A 58 -3.19 13.09 -7.88
CA ILE A 58 -3.96 11.87 -7.68
C ILE A 58 -5.43 12.13 -7.94
N GLU A 59 -6.04 11.28 -8.76
CA GLU A 59 -7.48 11.37 -9.01
C GLU A 59 -8.27 10.69 -7.91
N TYR A 60 -7.83 9.51 -7.46
CA TYR A 60 -8.49 8.82 -6.36
C TYR A 60 -7.51 7.87 -5.68
N LEU A 61 -7.87 7.47 -4.48
CA LEU A 61 -7.16 6.44 -3.71
C LEU A 61 -8.21 5.56 -3.06
N LYS A 62 -8.12 4.25 -3.29
CA LYS A 62 -9.03 3.27 -2.71
C LYS A 62 -8.25 2.35 -1.79
N ILE A 63 -8.81 2.04 -0.64
CA ILE A 63 -8.20 1.15 0.34
C ILE A 63 -9.23 0.12 0.74
N GLU A 64 -8.84 -1.16 0.72
CA GLU A 64 -9.72 -2.25 1.12
C GLU A 64 -8.99 -3.21 2.02
N PRO A 65 -9.62 -3.72 3.06
CA PRO A 65 -8.95 -4.68 3.94
C PRO A 65 -8.67 -5.98 3.22
N MET A 66 -7.51 -6.55 3.51
CA MET A 66 -7.18 -7.87 2.99
C MET A 66 -7.83 -8.91 3.86
N LYS A 67 -8.36 -9.96 3.21
CA LYS A 67 -8.92 -11.04 3.97
C LYS A 67 -7.80 -11.85 4.56
N GLU A 68 -7.97 -12.22 5.82
CA GLU A 68 -7.03 -13.10 6.42
C GLU A 68 -7.42 -14.50 6.17
N GLU A 69 -6.46 -15.33 5.87
CA GLU A 69 -6.75 -16.67 5.63
C GLU A 69 -6.61 -17.47 6.82
N SER A 70 -6.92 -17.06 7.92
CA SER A 70 -6.73 -17.79 9.04
C SER A 70 -7.70 -18.80 9.12
N GLY A 71 -7.61 -19.73 8.80
CA GLY A 71 -8.45 -20.71 8.95
C GLY A 71 -9.65 -20.47 9.67
N GLU A 72 -10.02 -19.64 9.67
CA GLU A 72 -11.08 -19.47 10.26
C GLU A 72 -11.82 -19.94 9.90
#